data_e7f8196251293e9ed07a5939c292853c
#
_entry.id   e7f8196251293e9ed07a5939c292853c
#
_cell.length_a   1.000
_cell.length_b   1.000
_cell.length_c   1.000
_cell.angle_alpha   90.00
_cell.angle_beta   90.00
_cell.angle_gamma   90.00
#
_symmetry.space_group_name_H-M   'P 1'
#
loop_
_entity.id
_entity.type
_entity.pdbx_description
1 polymer ?
#
loop_
_entity_poly.entity_id
_entity_poly.type
_entity_poly.pdbx_seq_one_letter_code
_entity_poly.pdbx_strand_id
1 'polypeptide(L)'
;MRYSKGLVSKRLKGVNTMTRKFDYENLNRHFTRAARILEDEFEENAMFVDWDYSISANNVLHVSADVSTLEGNYQICAASSLARVRDWDDEDTVIDDILYRIQRDIEEHENG
;
A
#
# COMPACT_ATOMS: atom_id res chain seq x y z
N MET A 1 -15.43 -3.54 0.06
CA MET A 1 -15.70 -3.81 0.75
C MET A 1 -16.00 -3.99 1.15
N ARG A 2 -15.63 -4.32 0.87
CA ARG A 2 -15.84 -4.72 1.52
C ARG A 2 -15.83 -5.42 1.75
N TYR A 3 -15.62 -5.93 1.73
CA TYR A 3 -15.78 -6.67 2.32
C TYR A 3 -15.91 -7.16 2.74
N SER A 4 -15.83 -7.49 2.70
CA SER A 4 -16.15 -8.06 3.36
C SER A 4 -16.28 -8.36 3.62
N LYS A 5 -16.23 -8.77 3.40
CA LYS A 5 -16.41 -9.23 3.84
C LYS A 5 -16.21 -9.74 3.76
N GLY A 6 -15.90 -10.14 3.50
CA GLY A 6 -15.74 -10.89 3.82
C GLY A 6 -15.30 -11.47 3.51
N LEU A 7 -15.35 -11.84 3.28
CA LEU A 7 -15.11 -12.53 3.52
C LEU A 7 -14.86 -13.05 3.65
N VAL A 8 -14.80 -13.32 3.51
CA VAL A 8 -14.72 -13.96 4.15
C VAL A 8 -14.59 -14.41 4.50
N SER A 9 -14.61 -14.80 4.54
CA SER A 9 -14.55 -15.39 5.25
C SER A 9 -14.51 -16.05 5.48
N LYS A 10 -14.54 -16.57 5.33
CA LYS A 10 -14.58 -17.29 5.77
C LYS A 10 -14.37 -17.97 5.66
N ARG A 11 -14.30 -18.44 5.51
CA ARG A 11 -14.14 -19.22 5.72
C ARG A 11 -13.74 -19.75 5.81
N LEU A 12 -13.55 -20.15 5.71
CA LEU A 12 -13.11 -20.74 6.12
C LEU A 12 -12.72 -21.15 6.30
N LYS A 13 -12.50 -21.62 5.96
CA LYS A 13 -12.12 -21.98 6.47
C LYS A 13 -11.33 -22.34 6.65
N GLY A 14 -11.05 -22.57 6.43
CA GLY A 14 -10.21 -22.86 6.84
C GLY A 14 -9.19 -22.86 6.68
N VAL A 15 -9.09 -22.90 6.34
CA VAL A 15 -8.28 -22.78 6.37
C VAL A 15 -7.57 -22.25 6.61
N ASN A 16 -7.24 -22.04 6.60
CA ASN A 16 -6.63 -21.37 7.01
C ASN A 16 -5.85 -21.23 7.53
N THR A 17 -5.67 -21.45 7.11
CA THR A 17 -4.75 -21.48 7.54
C THR A 17 -3.88 -20.74 7.87
N MET A 18 -3.89 -20.25 7.78
CA MET A 18 -3.05 -19.48 8.01
C MET A 18 -3.16 -18.63 8.53
N THR A 19 -3.12 -18.73 8.70
CA THR A 19 -2.47 -17.76 8.91
C THR A 19 -3.19 -16.61 9.39
N ARG A 20 -2.60 -15.61 9.82
CA ARG A 20 -3.28 -14.45 10.32
C ARG A 20 -3.87 -13.61 9.18
N LYS A 21 -4.93 -12.91 9.52
CA LYS A 21 -5.61 -12.05 8.58
C LYS A 21 -4.83 -10.75 8.39
N PHE A 22 -4.74 -10.31 7.15
CA PHE A 22 -4.06 -9.05 6.84
C PHE A 22 -4.90 -7.88 7.37
N ASP A 23 -4.24 -6.90 7.98
CA ASP A 23 -4.94 -5.76 8.58
C ASP A 23 -5.02 -4.59 7.59
N TYR A 24 -6.18 -4.49 6.94
CA TYR A 24 -6.41 -3.44 5.94
C TYR A 24 -6.50 -2.05 6.58
N GLU A 25 -6.96 -1.97 7.84
CA GLU A 25 -7.00 -0.68 8.53
C GLU A 25 -5.58 -0.16 8.78
N ASN A 26 -4.68 -1.05 9.15
CA ASN A 26 -3.28 -0.70 9.35
C ASN A 26 -2.67 -0.20 8.05
N LEU A 27 -2.95 -0.90 6.96
CA LEU A 27 -2.47 -0.51 5.64
C LEU A 27 -2.97 0.89 5.27
N ASN A 28 -4.25 1.16 5.50
CA ASN A 28 -4.84 2.46 5.19
C ASN A 28 -4.22 3.58 6.03
N ARG A 29 -3.86 3.31 7.28
CA ARG A 29 -3.17 4.29 8.10
C ARG A 29 -1.82 4.66 7.52
N HIS A 30 -1.08 3.65 7.06
CA HIS A 30 0.21 3.88 6.40
C HIS A 30 0.03 4.71 5.12
N PHE A 31 -0.97 4.38 4.32
CA PHE A 31 -1.27 5.11 3.09
C PHE A 31 -1.58 6.57 3.37
N THR A 32 -2.45 6.83 4.35
CA THR A 32 -2.85 8.19 4.69
C THR A 32 -1.66 9.02 5.13
N ARG A 33 -0.79 8.43 5.95
CA ARG A 33 0.39 9.12 6.42
C ARG A 33 1.36 9.43 5.29
N ALA A 34 1.60 8.44 4.42
CA ALA A 34 2.51 8.62 3.30
C ALA A 34 2.00 9.66 2.31
N ALA A 35 0.69 9.65 2.03
CA ALA A 35 0.09 10.63 1.14
C ALA A 35 0.26 12.04 1.71
N ARG A 36 0.01 12.20 3.00
CA ARG A 36 0.12 13.51 3.64
C ARG A 36 1.55 14.06 3.56
N ILE A 37 2.54 13.20 3.79
CA ILE A 37 3.94 13.61 3.71
C ILE A 37 4.26 14.11 2.31
N LEU A 38 3.88 13.37 1.29
CA LEU A 38 4.15 13.73 -0.09
C LEU A 38 3.38 14.97 -0.52
N GLU A 39 2.11 15.06 -0.15
CA GLU A 39 1.28 16.19 -0.52
C GLU A 39 1.80 17.49 0.12
N ASP A 40 2.30 17.39 1.36
CA ASP A 40 2.90 18.55 2.03
C ASP A 40 4.24 18.91 1.39
N GLU A 41 5.06 17.93 1.08
CA GLU A 41 6.37 18.17 0.49
C GLU A 41 6.27 18.85 -0.87
N PHE A 42 5.29 18.46 -1.66
CA PHE A 42 5.10 18.96 -3.02
C PHE A 42 3.84 19.81 -3.14
N GLU A 43 3.55 20.55 -2.11
CA GLU A 43 2.36 21.40 -2.06
C GLU A 43 2.32 22.38 -3.25
N GLU A 44 3.46 22.91 -3.64
CA GLU A 44 3.53 23.85 -4.76
C GLU A 44 3.11 23.21 -6.07
N ASN A 45 3.25 21.89 -6.18
CA ASN A 45 2.86 21.17 -7.38
C ASN A 45 1.39 20.76 -7.34
N ALA A 46 0.68 21.10 -6.27
CA ALA A 46 -0.69 20.70 -6.02
C ALA A 46 -0.82 19.17 -6.10
N MET A 47 0.16 18.49 -5.51
CA MET A 47 0.18 17.02 -5.57
C MET A 47 -0.96 16.39 -4.79
N PHE A 48 -1.57 15.38 -5.41
CA PHE A 48 -2.55 14.54 -4.76
C PHE A 48 -2.18 13.09 -5.03
N VAL A 49 -2.14 12.26 -3.98
CA VAL A 49 -1.74 10.86 -4.10
C VAL A 49 -2.91 9.98 -3.69
N ASP A 50 -3.31 9.09 -4.59
CA ASP A 50 -4.38 8.13 -4.33
C ASP A 50 -3.76 6.72 -4.36
N TRP A 51 -4.05 5.92 -3.36
CA TRP A 51 -3.43 4.61 -3.18
C TRP A 51 -4.40 3.50 -3.55
N ASP A 52 -3.84 2.45 -4.14
CA ASP A 52 -4.57 1.22 -4.38
C ASP A 52 -3.67 0.04 -4.05
N TYR A 53 -4.26 -1.10 -3.78
CA TYR A 53 -3.50 -2.28 -3.46
C TYR A 53 -4.26 -3.53 -3.85
N SER A 54 -3.52 -4.63 -4.02
CA SER A 54 -4.11 -5.95 -4.21
C SER A 54 -3.15 -7.00 -3.66
N ILE A 55 -3.68 -8.14 -3.30
CA ILE A 55 -2.88 -9.27 -2.84
C ILE A 55 -3.14 -10.42 -3.80
N SER A 56 -2.08 -10.90 -4.44
CA SER A 56 -2.19 -11.96 -5.44
C SER A 56 -2.35 -13.33 -4.77
N ALA A 57 -2.69 -14.32 -5.59
CA ALA A 57 -2.80 -15.69 -5.14
C ALA A 57 -1.48 -16.22 -4.58
N ASN A 58 -0.35 -15.64 -5.00
CA ASN A 58 0.97 -16.01 -4.51
C ASN A 58 1.36 -15.28 -3.23
N ASN A 59 0.41 -14.61 -2.60
CA ASN A 59 0.62 -13.88 -1.35
C ASN A 59 1.64 -12.74 -1.53
N VAL A 60 1.51 -12.02 -2.62
CA VAL A 60 2.32 -10.84 -2.90
C VAL A 60 1.45 -9.60 -2.79
N LEU A 61 1.88 -8.65 -1.98
CA LEU A 61 1.20 -7.38 -1.83
C LEU A 61 1.68 -6.45 -2.94
N HIS A 62 0.73 -5.98 -3.75
CA HIS A 62 0.98 -5.02 -4.82
C HIS A 62 0.36 -3.68 -4.40
N VAL A 63 1.14 -2.63 -4.45
CA VAL A 63 0.68 -1.30 -4.08
C VAL A 63 0.95 -0.36 -5.24
N SER A 64 -0.02 0.49 -5.55
CA SER A 64 0.16 1.51 -6.57
C SER A 64 -0.25 2.87 -6.00
N ALA A 65 0.47 3.89 -6.43
CA ALA A 65 0.16 5.27 -6.09
C ALA A 65 -0.15 6.01 -7.39
N ASP A 66 -1.36 6.53 -7.47
CA ASP A 66 -1.77 7.38 -8.59
C ASP A 66 -1.48 8.82 -8.18
N VAL A 67 -0.52 9.44 -8.83
CA VAL A 67 -0.06 10.77 -8.47
C VAL A 67 -0.58 11.79 -9.48
N SER A 68 -1.24 12.82 -8.98
CA SER A 68 -1.77 13.91 -9.79
C SER A 68 -1.06 15.19 -9.40
N THR A 69 -0.58 15.92 -10.40
CA THR A 69 0.06 17.22 -10.17
C THR A 69 -0.40 18.20 -11.24
N LEU A 70 0.03 19.45 -11.10
CA LEU A 70 -0.26 20.48 -12.11
C LEU A 70 0.31 20.12 -13.48
N GLU A 71 1.35 19.30 -13.53
CA GLU A 71 2.00 18.93 -14.78
C GLU A 71 1.42 17.67 -15.42
N GLY A 72 0.60 16.94 -14.70
CA GLY A 72 0.00 15.73 -15.22
C GLY A 72 -0.11 14.64 -14.17
N ASN A 73 -0.45 13.46 -14.64
CA ASN A 73 -0.69 12.30 -13.75
C ASN A 73 0.25 11.17 -14.13
N TYR A 74 0.64 10.39 -13.14
CA TYR A 74 1.43 9.18 -13.38
C TYR A 74 1.16 8.19 -12.26
N GLN A 75 1.62 6.95 -12.46
CA GLN A 75 1.43 5.88 -11.50
C GLN A 75 2.77 5.25 -11.14
N ILE A 76 2.99 5.04 -9.84
CA ILE A 76 4.17 4.35 -9.33
C ILE A 76 3.68 3.09 -8.62
N CYS A 77 4.34 1.97 -8.88
CA CYS A 77 3.94 0.68 -8.30
C CYS A 77 5.12 0.02 -7.62
N ALA A 78 4.82 -0.77 -6.60
CA ALA A 78 5.80 -1.61 -5.94
C ALA A 78 5.11 -2.85 -5.41
N ALA A 79 5.87 -3.90 -5.16
CA ALA A 79 5.31 -5.14 -4.66
C ALA A 79 6.31 -5.81 -3.73
N SER A 80 5.79 -6.60 -2.80
CA SER A 80 6.62 -7.38 -1.89
C SER A 80 5.87 -8.62 -1.44
N SER A 81 6.62 -9.70 -1.24
CA SER A 81 6.03 -10.96 -0.78
C SER A 81 5.62 -10.86 0.68
N LEU A 82 4.46 -11.43 0.98
CA LEU A 82 3.99 -11.56 2.36
C LEU A 82 4.30 -12.93 2.94
N ALA A 83 5.05 -13.75 2.20
CA ALA A 83 5.29 -15.15 2.59
C ALA A 83 6.01 -15.29 3.94
N ARG A 84 6.77 -14.28 4.33
CA ARG A 84 7.54 -14.32 5.59
C ARG A 84 6.91 -13.49 6.69
N VAL A 85 5.74 -12.92 6.44
CA VAL A 85 5.05 -12.11 7.44
C VAL A 85 4.39 -13.04 8.46
N ARG A 86 4.77 -12.92 9.72
CA ARG A 86 4.27 -13.77 10.79
C ARG A 86 3.53 -13.00 11.86
N ASP A 87 3.83 -11.72 12.00
CA ASP A 87 3.21 -10.89 13.02
C ASP A 87 3.06 -9.45 12.53
N TRP A 88 2.57 -8.59 13.40
CA TRP A 88 2.30 -7.20 13.07
C TRP A 88 3.57 -6.43 12.71
N ASP A 89 4.68 -6.73 13.38
CA ASP A 89 5.94 -6.05 13.12
C ASP A 89 6.47 -6.38 11.73
N ASP A 90 6.37 -7.65 11.33
CA ASP A 90 6.77 -8.08 9.98
C ASP A 90 5.92 -7.38 8.93
N GLU A 91 4.61 -7.29 9.18
CA GLU A 91 3.69 -6.64 8.26
C GLU A 91 4.02 -5.16 8.09
N ASP A 92 4.23 -4.46 9.21
CA ASP A 92 4.58 -3.05 9.18
C ASP A 92 5.88 -2.82 8.42
N THR A 93 6.86 -3.70 8.62
CA THR A 93 8.15 -3.61 7.93
C THR A 93 7.97 -3.71 6.41
N VAL A 94 7.16 -4.66 5.95
CA VAL A 94 6.89 -4.84 4.52
C VAL A 94 6.16 -3.63 3.95
N ILE A 95 5.15 -3.15 4.66
CA ILE A 95 4.39 -1.99 4.21
C ILE A 95 5.30 -0.76 4.13
N ASP A 96 6.07 -0.50 5.16
CA ASP A 96 6.98 0.65 5.19
C ASP A 96 8.00 0.58 4.06
N ASP A 97 8.54 -0.60 3.78
CA ASP A 97 9.50 -0.77 2.70
C ASP A 97 8.88 -0.45 1.34
N ILE A 98 7.69 -0.95 1.08
CA ILE A 98 6.98 -0.67 -0.16
C ILE A 98 6.72 0.82 -0.32
N LEU A 99 6.20 1.44 0.74
CA LEU A 99 5.86 2.86 0.69
C LEU A 99 7.09 3.73 0.56
N TYR A 100 8.18 3.35 1.21
CA TYR A 100 9.44 4.07 1.09
C TYR A 100 9.94 4.06 -0.36
N ARG A 101 9.88 2.90 -1.02
CA ARG A 101 10.31 2.80 -2.42
C ARG A 101 9.45 3.66 -3.33
N ILE A 102 8.13 3.65 -3.10
CA ILE A 102 7.21 4.46 -3.89
C ILE A 102 7.47 5.95 -3.64
N GLN A 103 7.65 6.35 -2.39
CA GLN A 103 7.94 7.74 -2.05
C GLN A 103 9.22 8.22 -2.72
N ARG A 104 10.26 7.40 -2.70
CA ARG A 104 11.51 7.74 -3.36
C ARG A 104 11.33 7.94 -4.86
N ASP A 105 10.58 7.05 -5.49
CA ASP A 105 10.34 7.14 -6.93
C ASP A 105 9.56 8.41 -7.27
N ILE A 106 8.59 8.78 -6.44
CA ILE A 106 7.83 10.01 -6.63
C ILE A 106 8.76 11.22 -6.48
N GLU A 107 9.59 11.23 -5.44
CA GLU A 107 10.51 12.33 -5.22
C GLU A 107 11.50 12.46 -6.36
N GLU A 108 12.01 11.36 -6.88
CA GLU A 108 12.92 11.39 -8.02
C GLU A 108 12.22 11.91 -9.27
N HIS A 109 10.98 11.52 -9.47
CA HIS A 109 10.21 11.99 -10.62
C HIS A 109 9.96 13.50 -10.54
N GLU A 110 9.60 14.00 -9.37
CA GLU A 110 9.29 15.43 -9.18
C GLU A 110 10.53 16.30 -9.22
N ASN A 111 11.63 15.80 -8.71
CA ASN A 111 12.88 16.55 -8.64
C ASN A 111 13.79 16.36 -9.85
N GLY A 112 13.49 15.35 -10.64
CA GLY A 112 14.30 15.01 -11.79
C GLY A 112 13.82 15.63 -13.05
#